data_dd1bdcad0e2148e7da5030ead8ab5cfe
#
_entry.id   dd1bdcad0e2148e7da5030ead8ab5cfe
#
_cell.length_a   1.000
_cell.length_b   1.000
_cell.length_c   1.000
_cell.angle_alpha   90.00
_cell.angle_beta   90.00
_cell.angle_gamma   90.00
#
_symmetry.space_group_name_H-M   'P 1'
#
loop_
_entity.id
_entity.type
_entity.pdbx_description
1 polymer ?
#
loop_
_entity_poly.entity_id
_entity_poly.type
_entity_poly.pdbx_seq_one_letter_code
_entity_poly.pdbx_strand_id
1 'polypeptide(L)'
;MVYLRAASLFRRQYPSSLLNVRRLATEAAQLKRTGLYDFHVEHGAKMVPFAGYSMPLSYGDVGQVAGHNHVRQKVGVFDVGHMVQSNFRGKTATGFLEWLTPSSLSSLNPYSSTLSVLLNENGGIIDDTMITKHANDAFYVVTNAGRRDRDLAWLKEKLGEWNGSEKGKEGPVELEILENWGLLALQGPEAAAYLQTLTSYDLRGLTFGKAAFVPIEGFNLHVARGGYTGEDGFEISIPPSHTVEVAKLLSKSPVQLTGLGVRDSLRLEAGLCLYGNDLDENTSPVEAGLTWVIGKDRKENGNFIGAEGVRKHLKEGPPRRRVGMIVEGAPARQHAKIFAPDSGDLLGAVTSGIPSPTLQKNIAMGYVKNGWHKKGTEVEVEVRNRRQKAVLTPMPFIKPNYWRG
;
A
#
# COMPACT_ATOMS: atom_id res chain seq x y z
N MET A 1 56.88 2.22 -62.73
CA MET A 1 55.65 2.92 -63.10
C MET A 1 54.66 2.65 -61.99
N VAL A 2 54.63 3.43 -60.96
CA VAL A 2 53.79 4.58 -60.64
C VAL A 2 52.31 4.31 -60.81
N TYR A 3 51.60 4.21 -59.70
CA TYR A 3 50.43 5.02 -59.39
C TYR A 3 50.08 4.91 -57.91
N LEU A 4 50.37 5.99 -57.15
CA LEU A 4 49.78 6.33 -55.88
C LEU A 4 48.33 6.76 -56.10
N ARG A 5 47.41 6.25 -55.27
CA ARG A 5 46.16 6.96 -55.00
C ARG A 5 45.88 7.05 -53.51
N ALA A 6 45.68 8.29 -53.09
CA ALA A 6 45.40 8.75 -51.76
C ALA A 6 44.07 8.22 -51.25
N ALA A 7 44.07 7.70 -50.02
CA ALA A 7 42.86 7.42 -49.24
C ALA A 7 42.62 8.63 -48.30
N SER A 8 41.56 9.39 -48.62
CA SER A 8 41.07 10.47 -47.78
C SER A 8 40.40 9.94 -46.52
N LEU A 9 40.91 10.41 -45.41
CA LEU A 9 40.37 10.18 -44.08
C LEU A 9 38.99 10.85 -43.92
N PHE A 10 37.94 10.05 -43.78
CA PHE A 10 36.68 10.46 -43.17
C PHE A 10 36.74 10.18 -41.68
N ARG A 11 37.07 11.20 -40.91
CA ARG A 11 36.78 11.24 -39.46
C ARG A 11 35.29 11.42 -39.27
N ARG A 12 34.56 10.35 -38.95
CA ARG A 12 33.22 10.45 -38.36
C ARG A 12 33.37 10.97 -36.93
N GLN A 13 32.93 12.20 -36.71
CA GLN A 13 32.66 12.75 -35.39
C GLN A 13 31.47 11.95 -34.80
N TYR A 14 31.70 11.21 -33.73
CA TYR A 14 30.61 10.68 -32.89
C TYR A 14 30.18 11.79 -31.94
N PRO A 15 28.88 12.12 -31.88
CA PRO A 15 28.39 13.09 -30.91
C PRO A 15 28.53 12.58 -29.49
N SER A 16 28.86 13.49 -28.60
CA SER A 16 29.12 13.36 -27.16
C SER A 16 27.93 12.88 -26.32
N SER A 17 27.35 11.70 -26.63
CA SER A 17 26.28 11.09 -25.84
C SER A 17 26.78 10.33 -24.59
N LEU A 18 28.09 10.03 -24.51
CA LEU A 18 28.68 9.35 -23.36
C LEU A 18 28.85 10.22 -22.11
N LEU A 19 28.83 11.55 -22.26
CA LEU A 19 28.88 12.47 -21.12
C LEU A 19 27.53 12.64 -20.43
N ASN A 20 26.42 12.45 -21.13
CA ASN A 20 25.08 12.50 -20.55
C ASN A 20 24.74 11.21 -19.77
N VAL A 21 25.24 10.05 -20.18
CA VAL A 21 25.03 8.78 -19.46
C VAL A 21 25.79 8.78 -18.13
N ARG A 22 26.99 9.37 -18.07
CA ARG A 22 27.71 9.54 -16.79
C ARG A 22 27.08 10.58 -15.87
N ARG A 23 26.45 11.62 -16.39
CA ARG A 23 25.73 12.61 -15.58
C ARG A 23 24.42 12.06 -14.99
N LEU A 24 23.73 11.18 -15.72
CA LEU A 24 22.55 10.45 -15.22
C LEU A 24 22.92 9.36 -14.19
N ALA A 25 24.15 8.85 -14.21
CA ALA A 25 24.63 7.88 -13.21
C ALA A 25 25.15 8.55 -11.92
N THR A 26 25.37 9.86 -11.90
CA THR A 26 25.86 10.60 -10.72
C THR A 26 24.75 11.28 -9.92
N GLU A 27 23.51 11.25 -10.38
CA GLU A 27 22.30 11.64 -9.63
C GLU A 27 21.38 10.44 -9.33
N ALA A 28 21.92 9.25 -9.14
CA ALA A 28 21.19 8.21 -8.45
C ALA A 28 21.00 8.71 -7.01
N ALA A 29 19.85 9.34 -6.74
CA ALA A 29 19.49 9.79 -5.40
C ALA A 29 19.80 8.65 -4.43
N GLN A 30 20.62 8.92 -3.42
CA GLN A 30 21.00 7.89 -2.45
C GLN A 30 19.74 7.37 -1.80
N LEU A 31 19.41 6.08 -2.01
CA LEU A 31 18.21 5.48 -1.45
C LEU A 31 18.20 5.65 0.07
N LYS A 32 17.07 6.06 0.60
CA LYS A 32 16.84 6.12 2.04
C LYS A 32 16.93 4.71 2.65
N ARG A 33 17.20 4.64 3.93
CA ARG A 33 17.29 3.39 4.69
C ARG A 33 16.31 3.44 5.85
N THR A 34 15.67 2.33 6.15
CA THR A 34 14.95 2.16 7.42
C THR A 34 15.97 1.93 8.56
N GLY A 35 15.53 2.04 9.80
CA GLY A 35 16.36 1.71 10.97
C GLY A 35 16.79 0.24 11.02
N LEU A 36 16.24 -0.60 10.13
CA LEU A 36 16.56 -2.04 10.02
C LEU A 36 17.46 -2.39 8.84
N TYR A 37 18.00 -1.41 8.11
CA TYR A 37 18.81 -1.69 6.91
C TYR A 37 19.96 -2.66 7.18
N ASP A 38 20.79 -2.38 8.19
CA ASP A 38 21.94 -3.21 8.54
C ASP A 38 21.49 -4.58 9.06
N PHE A 39 20.42 -4.62 9.86
CA PHE A 39 19.79 -5.87 10.30
C PHE A 39 19.37 -6.75 9.10
N HIS A 40 18.79 -6.17 8.06
CA HIS A 40 18.42 -6.93 6.85
C HIS A 40 19.66 -7.51 6.14
N VAL A 41 20.72 -6.70 5.99
CA VAL A 41 21.96 -7.13 5.35
C VAL A 41 22.61 -8.28 6.14
N GLU A 42 22.68 -8.16 7.47
CA GLU A 42 23.20 -9.21 8.37
C GLU A 42 22.42 -10.53 8.26
N HIS A 43 21.11 -10.46 7.97
CA HIS A 43 20.26 -11.64 7.76
C HIS A 43 20.17 -12.09 6.30
N GLY A 44 21.11 -11.66 5.45
CA GLY A 44 21.22 -12.11 4.05
C GLY A 44 20.10 -11.61 3.15
N ALA A 45 19.55 -10.43 3.42
CA ALA A 45 18.51 -9.85 2.57
C ALA A 45 19.04 -9.42 1.19
N LYS A 46 18.31 -9.74 0.16
CA LYS A 46 18.47 -9.15 -1.17
C LYS A 46 17.78 -7.80 -1.19
N MET A 47 18.56 -6.72 -1.08
CA MET A 47 18.04 -5.35 -1.05
C MET A 47 17.73 -4.84 -2.46
N VAL A 48 16.61 -4.13 -2.61
CA VAL A 48 16.16 -3.52 -3.88
C VAL A 48 15.61 -2.11 -3.64
N PRO A 49 15.66 -1.23 -4.65
CA PRO A 49 14.95 0.05 -4.61
C PRO A 49 13.43 -0.16 -4.55
N PHE A 50 12.79 0.46 -3.57
CA PHE A 50 11.33 0.49 -3.45
C PHE A 50 10.88 1.78 -2.77
N ALA A 51 9.99 2.55 -3.40
CA ALA A 51 9.44 3.79 -2.85
C ALA A 51 10.50 4.78 -2.32
N GLY A 52 11.66 4.88 -2.98
CA GLY A 52 12.77 5.74 -2.58
C GLY A 52 13.66 5.18 -1.45
N TYR A 53 13.38 3.96 -0.98
CA TYR A 53 14.15 3.26 0.05
C TYR A 53 14.86 2.03 -0.51
N SER A 54 15.93 1.60 0.18
CA SER A 54 16.54 0.28 0.00
C SER A 54 15.81 -0.71 0.90
N MET A 55 15.04 -1.64 0.32
CA MET A 55 14.15 -2.55 1.05
C MET A 55 14.45 -4.02 0.74
N PRO A 56 14.21 -4.95 1.68
CA PRO A 56 14.43 -6.38 1.45
C PRO A 56 13.37 -6.96 0.49
N LEU A 57 13.83 -7.53 -0.62
CA LEU A 57 12.98 -8.30 -1.55
C LEU A 57 12.73 -9.72 -1.03
N SER A 58 13.79 -10.35 -0.53
CA SER A 58 13.80 -11.73 -0.01
C SER A 58 14.99 -11.92 0.93
N TYR A 59 15.05 -13.05 1.66
CA TYR A 59 16.13 -13.38 2.58
C TYR A 59 16.73 -14.75 2.24
N GLY A 60 18.05 -14.81 2.16
CA GLY A 60 18.79 -16.04 1.86
C GLY A 60 18.22 -16.78 0.65
N ASP A 61 18.14 -18.10 0.78
CA ASP A 61 17.63 -19.00 -0.27
C ASP A 61 16.10 -19.22 -0.19
N VAL A 62 15.40 -18.48 0.68
CA VAL A 62 13.94 -18.60 0.79
C VAL A 62 13.27 -17.99 -0.43
N GLY A 63 12.78 -18.85 -1.32
CA GLY A 63 12.04 -18.43 -2.50
C GLY A 63 10.70 -17.77 -2.15
N GLN A 64 10.21 -16.91 -3.05
CA GLN A 64 8.95 -16.16 -2.84
C GLN A 64 7.76 -17.08 -2.49
N VAL A 65 7.61 -18.22 -3.16
CA VAL A 65 6.52 -19.18 -2.91
C VAL A 65 6.64 -19.81 -1.52
N ALA A 66 7.84 -20.19 -1.11
CA ALA A 66 8.06 -20.77 0.23
C ALA A 66 7.76 -19.77 1.34
N GLY A 67 8.23 -18.52 1.20
CA GLY A 67 7.92 -17.44 2.14
C GLY A 67 6.43 -17.10 2.18
N HIS A 68 5.78 -17.06 1.03
CA HIS A 68 4.33 -16.86 0.96
C HIS A 68 3.55 -17.95 1.72
N ASN A 69 3.86 -19.22 1.47
CA ASN A 69 3.23 -20.36 2.12
C ASN A 69 3.51 -20.37 3.63
N HIS A 70 4.71 -19.96 4.05
CA HIS A 70 5.05 -19.85 5.47
C HIS A 70 4.14 -18.83 6.17
N VAL A 71 3.93 -17.64 5.59
CA VAL A 71 3.03 -16.64 6.16
C VAL A 71 1.58 -17.11 6.19
N ARG A 72 1.12 -17.82 5.15
CA ARG A 72 -0.24 -18.40 5.13
C ARG A 72 -0.46 -19.50 6.18
N GLN A 73 0.58 -20.24 6.53
CA GLN A 73 0.48 -21.41 7.41
C GLN A 73 0.97 -21.15 8.83
N LYS A 74 1.85 -20.18 9.03
CA LYS A 74 2.52 -19.89 10.29
C LYS A 74 2.55 -18.38 10.58
N VAL A 75 3.74 -17.79 10.60
CA VAL A 75 3.93 -16.37 10.91
C VAL A 75 5.18 -15.82 10.23
N GLY A 76 5.06 -14.63 9.63
CA GLY A 76 6.16 -13.87 9.08
C GLY A 76 6.18 -12.44 9.58
N VAL A 77 7.34 -11.81 9.56
CA VAL A 77 7.51 -10.39 9.89
C VAL A 77 8.08 -9.63 8.69
N PHE A 78 7.48 -8.47 8.44
CA PHE A 78 7.85 -7.54 7.36
C PHE A 78 8.31 -6.22 7.96
N ASP A 79 9.43 -5.69 7.47
CA ASP A 79 9.75 -4.27 7.67
C ASP A 79 8.86 -3.40 6.77
N VAL A 80 8.04 -2.58 7.37
CA VAL A 80 7.24 -1.54 6.71
C VAL A 80 7.57 -0.14 7.27
N GLY A 81 8.73 0.01 7.92
CA GLY A 81 9.21 1.26 8.52
C GLY A 81 9.55 2.35 7.51
N HIS A 82 9.50 2.07 6.21
CA HIS A 82 9.55 3.08 5.16
C HIS A 82 8.24 3.89 5.06
N MET A 83 7.12 3.41 5.57
CA MET A 83 5.84 4.12 5.61
C MET A 83 5.94 5.38 6.47
N VAL A 84 5.13 6.40 6.15
CA VAL A 84 5.09 7.65 6.91
C VAL A 84 4.13 7.49 8.06
N GLN A 85 4.65 7.59 9.29
CA GLN A 85 3.87 7.57 10.52
C GLN A 85 3.73 8.99 11.04
N SER A 86 2.54 9.39 11.45
CA SER A 86 2.25 10.74 11.93
C SER A 86 1.24 10.76 13.07
N ASN A 87 1.36 11.74 13.96
CA ASN A 87 0.34 12.08 14.94
C ASN A 87 -0.34 13.38 14.55
N PHE A 88 -1.66 13.41 14.64
CA PHE A 88 -2.47 14.62 14.57
C PHE A 88 -3.07 14.89 15.95
N ARG A 89 -2.87 16.10 16.47
CA ARG A 89 -3.35 16.48 17.80
C ARG A 89 -3.98 17.88 17.76
N GLY A 90 -5.01 18.08 18.56
CA GLY A 90 -5.69 19.37 18.70
C GLY A 90 -7.19 19.22 18.81
N LYS A 91 -7.82 20.15 19.47
CA LYS A 91 -9.28 20.13 19.76
C LYS A 91 -10.12 19.89 18.49
N THR A 92 -9.65 20.38 17.34
CA THR A 92 -10.39 20.26 16.07
C THR A 92 -9.84 19.15 15.14
N ALA A 93 -8.97 18.25 15.64
CA ALA A 93 -8.33 17.21 14.82
C ALA A 93 -9.33 16.26 14.15
N THR A 94 -10.41 15.85 14.84
CA THR A 94 -11.49 15.06 14.23
C THR A 94 -12.10 15.80 13.03
N GLY A 95 -12.45 17.08 13.21
CA GLY A 95 -13.07 17.87 12.13
C GLY A 95 -12.13 18.09 10.96
N PHE A 96 -10.83 18.31 11.20
CA PHE A 96 -9.82 18.42 10.17
C PHE A 96 -9.70 17.14 9.34
N LEU A 97 -9.53 16.00 10.00
CA LEU A 97 -9.37 14.72 9.31
C LEU A 97 -10.65 14.29 8.58
N GLU A 98 -11.84 14.63 9.10
CA GLU A 98 -13.10 14.44 8.39
C GLU A 98 -13.27 15.40 7.20
N TRP A 99 -12.72 16.62 7.26
CA TRP A 99 -12.68 17.49 6.09
C TRP A 99 -11.71 16.99 5.01
N LEU A 100 -10.59 16.41 5.44
CA LEU A 100 -9.52 15.91 4.57
C LEU A 100 -9.85 14.55 3.93
N THR A 101 -10.68 13.73 4.59
CA THR A 101 -10.98 12.35 4.18
C THR A 101 -12.48 12.07 4.16
N PRO A 102 -12.94 11.07 3.40
CA PRO A 102 -14.36 10.74 3.31
C PRO A 102 -14.89 9.90 4.48
N SER A 103 -14.05 9.53 5.46
CA SER A 103 -14.44 8.63 6.56
C SER A 103 -15.17 9.35 7.69
N SER A 104 -16.07 8.65 8.40
CA SER A 104 -16.76 9.15 9.60
C SER A 104 -15.92 8.85 10.85
N LEU A 105 -14.96 9.72 11.15
CA LEU A 105 -14.03 9.53 12.26
C LEU A 105 -14.62 9.91 13.61
N SER A 106 -15.61 10.80 13.62
CA SER A 106 -16.36 11.17 14.82
C SER A 106 -17.05 9.96 15.44
N SER A 107 -17.60 9.07 14.62
CA SER A 107 -18.27 7.83 15.06
C SER A 107 -17.31 6.68 15.39
N LEU A 108 -16.04 6.82 15.07
CA LEU A 108 -15.04 5.80 15.36
C LEU A 108 -14.74 5.78 16.87
N ASN A 109 -14.80 4.61 17.48
CA ASN A 109 -14.45 4.46 18.88
C ASN A 109 -12.94 4.72 19.12
N PRO A 110 -12.54 5.20 20.30
CA PRO A 110 -11.14 5.27 20.66
C PRO A 110 -10.43 3.92 20.47
N TYR A 111 -9.15 4.00 20.08
CA TYR A 111 -8.31 2.84 19.74
C TYR A 111 -8.90 1.93 18.66
N SER A 112 -9.64 2.53 17.73
CA SER A 112 -10.07 1.85 16.50
C SER A 112 -9.38 2.44 15.30
N SER A 113 -9.03 1.57 14.34
CA SER A 113 -8.37 1.91 13.08
C SER A 113 -9.33 1.72 11.91
N THR A 114 -9.23 2.57 10.91
CA THR A 114 -9.96 2.45 9.65
C THR A 114 -9.06 2.78 8.47
N LEU A 115 -9.27 2.07 7.37
CA LEU A 115 -8.74 2.51 6.07
C LEU A 115 -9.52 3.73 5.60
N SER A 116 -8.81 4.70 5.08
CA SER A 116 -9.35 5.89 4.44
C SER A 116 -8.54 6.24 3.20
N VAL A 117 -8.89 7.35 2.56
CA VAL A 117 -8.15 7.90 1.41
C VAL A 117 -8.02 9.41 1.57
N LEU A 118 -6.85 9.93 1.18
CA LEU A 118 -6.66 11.35 0.93
C LEU A 118 -7.15 11.63 -0.49
N LEU A 119 -7.97 12.65 -0.65
CA LEU A 119 -8.56 13.00 -1.92
C LEU A 119 -8.06 14.36 -2.40
N ASN A 120 -7.90 14.51 -3.72
CA ASN A 120 -7.78 15.81 -4.34
C ASN A 120 -9.17 16.44 -4.53
N GLU A 121 -9.20 17.69 -4.96
CA GLU A 121 -10.42 18.48 -5.10
C GLU A 121 -11.43 17.90 -6.12
N ASN A 122 -10.95 17.08 -7.07
CA ASN A 122 -11.77 16.39 -8.05
C ASN A 122 -12.28 15.01 -7.57
N GLY A 123 -11.91 14.57 -6.37
CA GLY A 123 -12.27 13.27 -5.81
C GLY A 123 -11.38 12.10 -6.25
N GLY A 124 -10.23 12.38 -6.86
CA GLY A 124 -9.18 11.39 -7.14
C GLY A 124 -8.35 11.09 -5.90
N ILE A 125 -7.84 9.87 -5.78
CA ILE A 125 -7.10 9.38 -4.61
C ILE A 125 -5.65 9.87 -4.67
N ILE A 126 -5.27 10.75 -3.75
CA ILE A 126 -3.87 11.18 -3.56
C ILE A 126 -3.06 10.06 -2.93
N ASP A 127 -3.61 9.42 -1.90
CA ASP A 127 -3.05 8.23 -1.24
C ASP A 127 -4.13 7.49 -0.45
N ASP A 128 -3.90 6.19 -0.17
CA ASP A 128 -4.67 5.45 0.82
C ASP A 128 -3.94 5.49 2.17
N THR A 129 -4.70 5.53 3.26
CA THR A 129 -4.16 5.78 4.60
C THR A 129 -4.86 4.96 5.67
N MET A 130 -4.11 4.55 6.69
CA MET A 130 -4.66 3.96 7.90
C MET A 130 -4.77 5.02 8.99
N ILE A 131 -5.97 5.24 9.50
CA ILE A 131 -6.25 6.22 10.57
C ILE A 131 -6.67 5.48 11.83
N THR A 132 -5.92 5.66 12.90
CA THR A 132 -6.25 5.14 14.24
C THR A 132 -6.64 6.30 15.14
N LYS A 133 -7.84 6.27 15.68
CA LYS A 133 -8.31 7.26 16.66
C LYS A 133 -7.84 6.88 18.06
N HIS A 134 -7.05 7.72 18.72
CA HIS A 134 -6.72 7.55 20.13
C HIS A 134 -7.75 8.27 21.03
N ALA A 135 -8.13 9.49 20.64
CA ALA A 135 -9.15 10.31 21.27
C ALA A 135 -9.80 11.23 20.22
N ASN A 136 -10.76 12.07 20.60
CA ASN A 136 -11.37 13.03 19.68
C ASN A 136 -10.39 14.10 19.18
N ASP A 137 -9.33 14.33 19.91
CA ASP A 137 -8.27 15.31 19.66
C ASP A 137 -6.92 14.67 19.34
N ALA A 138 -6.86 13.34 19.15
CA ALA A 138 -5.61 12.62 18.93
C ALA A 138 -5.79 11.44 17.98
N PHE A 139 -5.00 11.43 16.89
CA PHE A 139 -5.00 10.39 15.88
C PHE A 139 -3.58 10.00 15.52
N TYR A 140 -3.40 8.71 15.25
CA TYR A 140 -2.20 8.16 14.61
C TYR A 140 -2.56 7.77 13.18
N VAL A 141 -1.72 8.20 12.22
CA VAL A 141 -2.01 8.06 10.79
C VAL A 141 -0.79 7.53 10.07
N VAL A 142 -1.01 6.54 9.19
CA VAL A 142 0.05 5.96 8.34
C VAL A 142 -0.30 6.17 6.89
N THR A 143 0.66 6.71 6.10
CA THR A 143 0.54 6.91 4.64
C THR A 143 1.68 6.21 3.90
N ASN A 144 1.55 6.05 2.57
CA ASN A 144 2.48 5.27 1.77
C ASN A 144 3.82 6.00 1.54
N ALA A 145 4.92 5.25 1.67
CA ALA A 145 6.27 5.77 1.46
C ALA A 145 6.48 6.40 0.07
N GLY A 146 5.92 5.79 -0.97
CA GLY A 146 6.02 6.29 -2.34
C GLY A 146 5.29 7.60 -2.59
N ARG A 147 4.45 8.02 -1.65
CA ARG A 147 3.67 9.29 -1.72
C ARG A 147 4.15 10.33 -0.71
N ARG A 148 5.17 10.01 0.11
CA ARG A 148 5.64 10.86 1.22
C ARG A 148 5.68 12.35 0.88
N ASP A 149 6.39 12.73 -0.17
CA ASP A 149 6.59 14.14 -0.48
C ASP A 149 5.29 14.82 -0.92
N ARG A 150 4.46 14.11 -1.68
CA ARG A 150 3.14 14.59 -2.15
C ARG A 150 2.16 14.70 -0.99
N ASP A 151 2.11 13.69 -0.13
CA ASP A 151 1.21 13.67 1.02
C ASP A 151 1.58 14.75 2.03
N LEU A 152 2.86 14.88 2.38
CA LEU A 152 3.30 15.89 3.34
C LEU A 152 3.08 17.31 2.81
N ALA A 153 3.26 17.55 1.50
CA ALA A 153 2.94 18.83 0.88
C ALA A 153 1.43 19.13 0.98
N TRP A 154 0.58 18.15 0.65
CA TRP A 154 -0.87 18.25 0.74
C TRP A 154 -1.35 18.47 2.17
N LEU A 155 -0.86 17.66 3.10
CA LEU A 155 -1.19 17.77 4.52
C LEU A 155 -0.81 19.14 5.09
N LYS A 156 0.38 19.64 4.75
CA LYS A 156 0.85 20.95 5.20
C LYS A 156 -0.01 22.10 4.65
N GLU A 157 -0.34 22.03 3.36
CA GLU A 157 -1.21 23.01 2.69
C GLU A 157 -2.59 23.04 3.37
N LYS A 158 -3.25 21.89 3.46
CA LYS A 158 -4.61 21.79 4.01
C LYS A 158 -4.67 22.05 5.52
N LEU A 159 -3.60 21.72 6.25
CA LEU A 159 -3.48 22.07 7.66
C LEU A 159 -3.40 23.61 7.87
N GLY A 160 -2.65 24.29 6.99
CA GLY A 160 -2.60 25.75 6.99
C GLY A 160 -3.97 26.40 6.71
N GLU A 161 -4.70 25.88 5.71
CA GLU A 161 -6.06 26.33 5.39
C GLU A 161 -7.01 26.09 6.57
N TRP A 162 -6.98 24.90 7.17
CA TRP A 162 -7.84 24.55 8.29
C TRP A 162 -7.57 25.43 9.51
N ASN A 163 -6.33 25.54 9.94
CA ASN A 163 -5.96 26.32 11.13
C ASN A 163 -6.21 27.82 10.95
N GLY A 164 -6.23 28.32 9.69
CA GLY A 164 -6.64 29.69 9.35
C GLY A 164 -8.14 29.91 9.30
N SER A 165 -8.96 28.84 9.24
CA SER A 165 -10.42 28.91 9.19
C SER A 165 -11.05 29.21 10.55
N GLU A 166 -12.29 29.65 10.57
CA GLU A 166 -13.04 29.88 11.82
C GLU A 166 -13.12 28.60 12.69
N LYS A 167 -13.30 27.45 12.09
CA LYS A 167 -13.32 26.15 12.79
C LYS A 167 -11.97 25.80 13.40
N GLY A 168 -10.89 26.00 12.65
CA GLY A 168 -9.53 25.70 13.11
C GLY A 168 -9.07 26.62 14.24
N LYS A 169 -9.53 27.87 14.27
CA LYS A 169 -9.21 28.82 15.33
C LYS A 169 -9.79 28.45 16.71
N GLU A 170 -10.81 27.58 16.76
CA GLU A 170 -11.33 27.05 18.03
C GLU A 170 -10.34 26.14 18.78
N GLY A 171 -9.33 25.65 18.08
CA GLY A 171 -8.23 24.83 18.60
C GLY A 171 -7.43 24.23 17.44
N PRO A 172 -6.29 24.85 17.12
CA PRO A 172 -5.49 24.44 15.97
C PRO A 172 -5.05 22.97 16.07
N VAL A 173 -4.83 22.37 14.89
CA VAL A 173 -4.33 21.01 14.77
C VAL A 173 -2.82 21.05 14.55
N GLU A 174 -2.11 20.21 15.27
CA GLU A 174 -0.67 19.98 15.12
C GLU A 174 -0.43 18.66 14.40
N LEU A 175 0.54 18.65 13.49
CA LEU A 175 1.02 17.48 12.77
C LEU A 175 2.47 17.20 13.21
N GLU A 176 2.68 16.05 13.82
CA GLU A 176 3.98 15.51 14.17
C GLU A 176 4.31 14.32 13.23
N ILE A 177 5.42 14.40 12.52
CA ILE A 177 5.93 13.28 11.73
C ILE A 177 6.89 12.46 12.58
N LEU A 178 6.61 11.18 12.73
CA LEU A 178 7.44 10.24 13.50
C LEU A 178 8.64 9.79 12.64
N GLU A 179 9.66 10.64 12.56
CA GLU A 179 10.80 10.40 11.70
C GLU A 179 11.65 9.22 12.19
N ASN A 180 12.01 8.33 11.26
CA ASN A 180 12.82 7.13 11.50
C ASN A 180 12.22 6.10 12.47
N TRP A 181 10.94 6.22 12.81
CA TRP A 181 10.27 5.19 13.60
C TRP A 181 10.19 3.89 12.81
N GLY A 182 10.44 2.78 13.50
CA GLY A 182 10.19 1.45 12.95
C GLY A 182 8.69 1.17 12.85
N LEU A 183 8.33 0.38 11.85
CA LEU A 183 7.00 -0.21 11.73
C LEU A 183 7.18 -1.65 11.25
N LEU A 184 6.79 -2.62 12.08
CA LEU A 184 6.89 -4.04 11.76
C LEU A 184 5.49 -4.64 11.63
N ALA A 185 5.27 -5.38 10.54
CA ALA A 185 4.03 -6.13 10.34
C ALA A 185 4.29 -7.62 10.62
N LEU A 186 3.76 -8.12 11.74
CA LEU A 186 3.78 -9.53 12.14
C LEU A 186 2.49 -10.19 11.67
N GLN A 187 2.56 -11.10 10.70
CA GLN A 187 1.41 -11.56 9.93
C GLN A 187 1.37 -13.08 9.80
N GLY A 188 0.20 -13.66 9.90
CA GLY A 188 -0.06 -15.10 9.74
C GLY A 188 -0.94 -15.67 10.86
N PRO A 189 -1.47 -16.88 10.69
CA PRO A 189 -2.39 -17.50 11.66
C PRO A 189 -1.77 -17.71 13.05
N GLU A 190 -0.45 -17.85 13.15
CA GLU A 190 0.26 -18.01 14.41
C GLU A 190 0.76 -16.66 15.00
N ALA A 191 0.50 -15.52 14.35
CA ALA A 191 1.01 -14.21 14.79
C ALA A 191 0.54 -13.84 16.20
N ALA A 192 -0.75 -14.05 16.50
CA ALA A 192 -1.30 -13.74 17.83
C ALA A 192 -0.74 -14.66 18.92
N ALA A 193 -0.62 -15.94 18.65
CA ALA A 193 -0.04 -16.90 19.59
C ALA A 193 1.43 -16.57 19.88
N TYR A 194 2.20 -16.23 18.85
CA TYR A 194 3.59 -15.85 19.03
C TYR A 194 3.73 -14.53 19.82
N LEU A 195 2.99 -13.48 19.42
CA LEU A 195 3.08 -12.19 20.13
C LEU A 195 2.63 -12.31 21.59
N GLN A 196 1.67 -13.18 21.90
CA GLN A 196 1.20 -13.43 23.26
C GLN A 196 2.31 -13.98 24.17
N THR A 197 3.34 -14.63 23.61
CA THR A 197 4.49 -15.10 24.41
C THR A 197 5.41 -13.97 24.87
N LEU A 198 5.32 -12.79 24.24
CA LEU A 198 6.16 -11.63 24.50
C LEU A 198 5.45 -10.53 25.32
N THR A 199 4.18 -10.76 25.71
CA THR A 199 3.40 -9.76 26.44
C THR A 199 2.43 -10.39 27.43
N SER A 200 2.22 -9.71 28.55
CA SER A 200 1.16 -10.02 29.51
C SER A 200 -0.21 -9.45 29.11
N TYR A 201 -0.26 -8.58 28.09
CA TYR A 201 -1.52 -8.02 27.58
C TYR A 201 -2.33 -9.14 26.89
N ASP A 202 -3.63 -9.25 27.23
CA ASP A 202 -4.51 -10.25 26.60
C ASP A 202 -4.89 -9.82 25.17
N LEU A 203 -4.20 -10.38 24.18
CA LEU A 203 -4.41 -10.08 22.75
C LEU A 203 -5.76 -10.60 22.21
N ARG A 204 -6.49 -11.44 22.94
CA ARG A 204 -7.83 -11.91 22.53
C ARG A 204 -8.83 -10.77 22.48
N GLY A 205 -8.68 -9.79 23.39
CA GLY A 205 -9.51 -8.57 23.40
C GLY A 205 -9.18 -7.55 22.32
N LEU A 206 -8.00 -7.66 21.69
CA LEU A 206 -7.59 -6.79 20.58
C LEU A 206 -8.06 -7.41 19.26
N THR A 207 -9.25 -7.02 18.79
CA THR A 207 -9.84 -7.56 17.54
C THR A 207 -9.37 -6.78 16.31
N PHE A 208 -9.63 -7.31 15.10
CA PHE A 208 -9.30 -6.65 13.82
C PHE A 208 -9.84 -5.21 13.77
N GLY A 209 -8.98 -4.27 13.38
CA GLY A 209 -9.30 -2.84 13.36
C GLY A 209 -9.24 -2.16 14.73
N LYS A 210 -8.66 -2.81 15.74
CA LYS A 210 -8.39 -2.21 17.06
C LYS A 210 -6.89 -2.00 17.26
N ALA A 211 -6.54 -1.04 18.09
CA ALA A 211 -5.19 -0.76 18.52
C ALA A 211 -5.10 -0.65 20.04
N ALA A 212 -3.90 -0.79 20.57
CA ALA A 212 -3.61 -0.55 21.99
C ALA A 212 -2.13 -0.21 22.14
N PHE A 213 -1.76 0.37 23.26
CA PHE A 213 -0.38 0.35 23.72
C PHE A 213 -0.14 -0.95 24.50
N VAL A 214 0.74 -1.78 23.97
CA VAL A 214 1.01 -3.13 24.49
C VAL A 214 2.44 -3.20 25.02
N PRO A 215 2.65 -3.65 26.26
CA PRO A 215 3.99 -3.88 26.79
C PRO A 215 4.56 -5.19 26.18
N ILE A 216 5.55 -5.07 25.30
CA ILE A 216 6.25 -6.18 24.66
C ILE A 216 7.67 -6.21 25.24
N GLU A 217 8.00 -7.23 26.07
CA GLU A 217 9.34 -7.39 26.68
C GLU A 217 9.90 -6.07 27.28
N GLY A 218 9.04 -5.32 27.96
CA GLY A 218 9.41 -4.03 28.59
C GLY A 218 9.26 -2.78 27.72
N PHE A 219 8.99 -2.92 26.42
CA PHE A 219 8.70 -1.81 25.53
C PHE A 219 7.19 -1.57 25.43
N ASN A 220 6.72 -0.37 25.77
CA ASN A 220 5.32 0.00 25.60
C ASN A 220 5.09 0.51 24.18
N LEU A 221 4.59 -0.34 23.27
CA LEU A 221 4.49 -0.09 21.84
C LEU A 221 3.05 0.08 21.37
N HIS A 222 2.83 0.94 20.38
CA HIS A 222 1.54 1.03 19.71
C HIS A 222 1.38 -0.17 18.77
N VAL A 223 0.37 -1.00 19.04
CA VAL A 223 0.06 -2.23 18.31
C VAL A 223 -1.35 -2.12 17.74
N ALA A 224 -1.48 -2.19 16.42
CA ALA A 224 -2.76 -2.25 15.73
C ALA A 224 -2.98 -3.66 15.15
N ARG A 225 -4.12 -4.28 15.42
CA ARG A 225 -4.46 -5.59 14.82
C ARG A 225 -5.04 -5.39 13.44
N GLY A 226 -4.30 -5.79 12.45
CA GLY A 226 -4.58 -5.63 11.05
C GLY A 226 -3.37 -5.96 10.20
N GLY A 227 -3.39 -5.57 8.93
CA GLY A 227 -2.27 -5.79 8.02
C GLY A 227 -2.70 -5.85 6.57
N TYR A 228 -1.77 -6.24 5.72
CA TYR A 228 -1.87 -6.17 4.26
C TYR A 228 -1.74 -7.55 3.59
N THR A 229 -2.12 -8.61 4.30
CA THR A 229 -1.90 -9.99 3.86
C THR A 229 -3.17 -10.82 3.69
N GLY A 230 -4.28 -10.38 4.28
CA GLY A 230 -5.49 -11.18 4.40
C GLY A 230 -5.43 -12.20 5.54
N GLU A 231 -4.28 -12.35 6.21
CA GLU A 231 -4.15 -13.13 7.44
C GLU A 231 -4.32 -12.25 8.67
N ASP A 232 -4.53 -12.90 9.82
CA ASP A 232 -4.46 -12.23 11.12
C ASP A 232 -3.05 -11.73 11.39
N GLY A 233 -2.93 -10.64 12.17
CA GLY A 233 -1.64 -10.10 12.49
C GLY A 233 -1.70 -8.69 13.04
N PHE A 234 -0.52 -8.11 13.24
CA PHE A 234 -0.35 -6.84 13.92
C PHE A 234 0.64 -5.95 13.16
N GLU A 235 0.40 -4.66 13.18
CA GLU A 235 1.36 -3.63 12.82
C GLU A 235 1.83 -2.93 14.09
N ILE A 236 3.14 -2.91 14.33
CA ILE A 236 3.77 -2.49 15.57
C ILE A 236 4.68 -1.30 15.28
N SER A 237 4.31 -0.14 15.83
CA SER A 237 5.07 1.11 15.73
C SER A 237 6.09 1.20 16.85
N ILE A 238 7.35 1.49 16.49
CA ILE A 238 8.50 1.31 17.38
C ILE A 238 9.38 2.57 17.34
N PRO A 239 9.68 3.18 18.49
CA PRO A 239 10.64 4.30 18.55
C PRO A 239 12.00 3.93 17.95
N PRO A 240 12.72 4.87 17.32
CA PRO A 240 13.98 4.60 16.62
C PRO A 240 15.02 3.87 17.47
N SER A 241 15.13 4.23 18.76
CA SER A 241 16.09 3.63 19.71
C SER A 241 15.86 2.16 20.00
N HIS A 242 14.67 1.62 19.72
CA HIS A 242 14.27 0.24 20.06
C HIS A 242 14.00 -0.63 18.83
N THR A 243 14.04 -0.05 17.62
CA THR A 243 13.62 -0.72 16.38
C THR A 243 14.37 -2.05 16.14
N VAL A 244 15.70 -2.04 16.28
CA VAL A 244 16.51 -3.25 16.06
C VAL A 244 16.29 -4.31 17.14
N GLU A 245 16.15 -3.89 18.39
CA GLU A 245 15.94 -4.81 19.52
C GLU A 245 14.59 -5.51 19.40
N VAL A 246 13.53 -4.75 19.13
CA VAL A 246 12.19 -5.31 18.90
C VAL A 246 12.15 -6.19 17.64
N ALA A 247 12.86 -5.82 16.57
CA ALA A 247 12.98 -6.67 15.38
C ALA A 247 13.62 -8.03 15.70
N LYS A 248 14.67 -8.05 16.54
CA LYS A 248 15.29 -9.30 17.01
C LYS A 248 14.32 -10.16 17.84
N LEU A 249 13.47 -9.54 18.66
CA LEU A 249 12.44 -10.25 19.40
C LEU A 249 11.40 -10.87 18.45
N LEU A 250 10.93 -10.09 17.46
CA LEU A 250 9.86 -10.48 16.53
C LEU A 250 10.35 -11.35 15.35
N SER A 251 11.63 -11.70 15.29
CA SER A 251 12.21 -12.55 14.23
C SER A 251 12.73 -13.90 14.72
N LYS A 252 12.47 -14.25 15.99
CA LYS A 252 12.80 -15.59 16.51
C LYS A 252 11.86 -16.64 15.95
N SER A 253 12.35 -17.87 15.77
CA SER A 253 11.53 -19.00 15.34
C SER A 253 10.26 -19.14 16.22
N PRO A 254 9.07 -19.37 15.63
CA PRO A 254 8.80 -19.78 14.24
C PRO A 254 8.64 -18.63 13.22
N VAL A 255 8.88 -17.36 13.61
CA VAL A 255 8.68 -16.21 12.73
C VAL A 255 9.75 -16.18 11.65
N GLN A 256 9.32 -15.99 10.40
CA GLN A 256 10.20 -15.86 9.25
C GLN A 256 10.34 -14.40 8.82
N LEU A 257 11.58 -13.93 8.63
CA LEU A 257 11.83 -12.65 7.96
C LEU A 257 11.33 -12.72 6.53
N THR A 258 10.54 -11.73 6.13
CA THR A 258 9.79 -11.77 4.88
C THR A 258 9.90 -10.45 4.12
N GLY A 259 10.15 -10.53 2.81
CA GLY A 259 10.39 -9.37 1.97
C GLY A 259 9.23 -8.97 1.05
N LEU A 260 9.48 -7.93 0.23
CA LEU A 260 8.50 -7.31 -0.66
C LEU A 260 7.86 -8.29 -1.65
N GLY A 261 8.61 -9.28 -2.14
CA GLY A 261 8.07 -10.24 -3.11
C GLY A 261 6.90 -11.06 -2.53
N VAL A 262 7.02 -11.46 -1.27
CA VAL A 262 5.95 -12.17 -0.54
C VAL A 262 4.81 -11.23 -0.20
N ARG A 263 5.13 -9.99 0.26
CA ARG A 263 4.11 -8.98 0.57
C ARG A 263 3.18 -8.71 -0.63
N ASP A 264 3.75 -8.59 -1.85
CA ASP A 264 2.94 -8.35 -3.06
C ASP A 264 2.03 -9.54 -3.40
N SER A 265 2.50 -10.77 -3.26
CA SER A 265 1.66 -11.94 -3.54
C SER A 265 0.52 -12.09 -2.50
N LEU A 266 0.78 -11.83 -1.23
CA LEU A 266 -0.22 -11.92 -0.17
C LEU A 266 -1.30 -10.84 -0.31
N ARG A 267 -0.90 -9.58 -0.52
CA ARG A 267 -1.85 -8.48 -0.65
C ARG A 267 -2.77 -8.64 -1.86
N LEU A 268 -2.22 -9.13 -3.01
CA LEU A 268 -3.01 -9.31 -4.21
C LEU A 268 -4.05 -10.43 -4.03
N GLU A 269 -3.69 -11.54 -3.40
CA GLU A 269 -4.66 -12.58 -3.02
C GLU A 269 -5.76 -12.04 -2.09
N ALA A 270 -5.42 -11.13 -1.19
CA ALA A 270 -6.35 -10.43 -0.32
C ALA A 270 -7.16 -9.33 -1.04
N GLY A 271 -6.90 -9.06 -2.33
CA GLY A 271 -7.60 -8.04 -3.12
C GLY A 271 -7.31 -6.60 -2.70
N LEU A 272 -6.19 -6.37 -1.98
CA LEU A 272 -5.79 -5.06 -1.46
C LEU A 272 -5.02 -4.27 -2.52
N CYS A 273 -5.33 -2.97 -2.62
CA CYS A 273 -4.72 -2.07 -3.59
C CYS A 273 -3.26 -1.76 -3.25
N LEU A 274 -2.43 -1.58 -4.27
CA LEU A 274 -1.12 -0.97 -4.18
C LEU A 274 -1.18 0.40 -4.87
N TYR A 275 -0.91 1.48 -4.11
CA TYR A 275 -0.88 2.82 -4.69
C TYR A 275 0.22 2.95 -5.77
N GLY A 276 -0.08 3.68 -6.82
CA GLY A 276 0.76 3.79 -8.01
C GLY A 276 0.55 2.68 -9.04
N ASN A 277 -0.07 1.55 -8.63
CA ASN A 277 -0.50 0.50 -9.53
C ASN A 277 -2.03 0.50 -9.68
N ASP A 278 -2.73 0.31 -8.56
CA ASP A 278 -4.18 0.10 -8.52
C ASP A 278 -4.96 1.38 -8.19
N LEU A 279 -4.29 2.38 -7.62
CA LEU A 279 -4.82 3.69 -7.26
C LEU A 279 -3.91 4.80 -7.78
N ASP A 280 -4.51 5.92 -8.15
CA ASP A 280 -3.85 7.16 -8.56
C ASP A 280 -4.76 8.39 -8.37
N GLU A 281 -4.22 9.60 -8.63
CA GLU A 281 -4.94 10.87 -8.47
C GLU A 281 -6.09 11.09 -9.49
N ASN A 282 -6.26 10.18 -10.48
CA ASN A 282 -7.36 10.20 -11.45
C ASN A 282 -8.40 9.11 -11.17
N THR A 283 -8.24 8.36 -10.08
CA THR A 283 -9.11 7.25 -9.71
C THR A 283 -9.90 7.62 -8.46
N SER A 284 -11.23 7.59 -8.55
CA SER A 284 -12.09 7.83 -7.40
C SER A 284 -12.25 6.58 -6.52
N PRO A 285 -12.61 6.73 -5.23
CA PRO A 285 -12.95 5.59 -4.37
C PRO A 285 -14.06 4.71 -4.93
N VAL A 286 -14.98 5.29 -5.74
CA VAL A 286 -16.10 4.55 -6.36
C VAL A 286 -15.59 3.65 -7.48
N GLU A 287 -14.70 4.16 -8.34
CA GLU A 287 -14.02 3.35 -9.37
C GLU A 287 -13.23 2.22 -8.75
N ALA A 288 -12.48 2.53 -7.68
CA ALA A 288 -11.59 1.61 -7.00
C ALA A 288 -12.32 0.53 -6.17
N GLY A 289 -13.67 0.57 -6.06
CA GLY A 289 -14.41 -0.36 -5.21
C GLY A 289 -14.18 -0.11 -3.71
N LEU A 290 -13.80 1.10 -3.34
CA LEU A 290 -13.53 1.54 -1.98
C LEU A 290 -14.68 2.40 -1.40
N THR A 291 -15.90 2.26 -1.91
CA THR A 291 -17.06 3.02 -1.42
C THR A 291 -17.37 2.82 0.07
N TRP A 292 -16.87 1.76 0.65
CA TRP A 292 -17.02 1.43 2.07
C TRP A 292 -16.16 2.30 3.01
N VAL A 293 -15.10 2.95 2.50
CA VAL A 293 -14.30 3.92 3.29
C VAL A 293 -15.05 5.25 3.45
N ILE A 294 -16.07 5.50 2.61
CA ILE A 294 -16.89 6.71 2.67
C ILE A 294 -17.98 6.49 3.73
N GLY A 295 -17.95 7.27 4.79
CA GLY A 295 -18.95 7.21 5.83
C GLY A 295 -20.36 7.40 5.28
N LYS A 296 -21.37 6.76 5.91
CA LYS A 296 -22.76 6.84 5.45
C LYS A 296 -23.27 8.29 5.42
N ASP A 297 -23.06 9.01 6.51
CA ASP A 297 -23.36 10.42 6.66
C ASP A 297 -22.57 11.30 5.67
N ARG A 298 -21.32 10.90 5.37
CA ARG A 298 -20.44 11.62 4.45
C ARG A 298 -20.89 11.53 2.99
N LYS A 299 -21.51 10.41 2.60
CA LYS A 299 -22.14 10.27 1.27
C LYS A 299 -23.27 11.25 1.06
N GLU A 300 -24.03 11.52 2.11
CA GLU A 300 -25.18 12.42 2.08
C GLU A 300 -24.75 13.90 2.19
N ASN A 301 -23.90 14.22 3.17
CA ASN A 301 -23.53 15.60 3.48
C ASN A 301 -22.42 16.16 2.56
N GLY A 302 -21.49 15.33 2.10
CA GLY A 302 -20.42 15.74 1.19
C GLY A 302 -19.42 16.76 1.79
N ASN A 303 -19.27 16.80 3.11
CA ASN A 303 -18.44 17.79 3.80
C ASN A 303 -16.95 17.36 3.86
N PHE A 304 -16.39 16.95 2.73
CA PHE A 304 -14.97 16.58 2.61
C PHE A 304 -14.39 17.01 1.26
N ILE A 305 -13.08 17.13 1.18
CA ILE A 305 -12.38 17.52 -0.06
C ILE A 305 -12.68 16.47 -1.14
N GLY A 306 -13.03 16.92 -2.36
CA GLY A 306 -13.33 16.05 -3.49
C GLY A 306 -14.71 15.40 -3.47
N ALA A 307 -15.57 15.80 -2.52
CA ALA A 307 -16.92 15.22 -2.37
C ALA A 307 -17.78 15.32 -3.63
N GLU A 308 -17.67 16.39 -4.41
CA GLU A 308 -18.48 16.58 -5.63
C GLU A 308 -18.22 15.48 -6.64
N GLY A 309 -16.95 15.21 -6.98
CA GLY A 309 -16.56 14.16 -7.92
C GLY A 309 -16.96 12.77 -7.43
N VAL A 310 -16.78 12.50 -6.12
CA VAL A 310 -17.17 11.22 -5.51
C VAL A 310 -18.68 11.02 -5.57
N ARG A 311 -19.48 12.04 -5.21
CA ARG A 311 -20.94 11.98 -5.21
C ARG A 311 -21.51 11.82 -6.63
N LYS A 312 -20.89 12.47 -7.63
CA LYS A 312 -21.24 12.27 -9.03
C LYS A 312 -21.10 10.79 -9.41
N HIS A 313 -19.98 10.16 -9.09
CA HIS A 313 -19.79 8.74 -9.37
C HIS A 313 -20.70 7.81 -8.56
N LEU A 314 -21.08 8.20 -7.34
CA LEU A 314 -22.08 7.44 -6.55
C LEU A 314 -23.47 7.50 -7.18
N LYS A 315 -23.86 8.65 -7.73
CA LYS A 315 -25.20 8.88 -8.32
C LYS A 315 -25.31 8.34 -9.74
N GLU A 316 -24.34 8.65 -10.60
CA GLU A 316 -24.40 8.37 -12.05
C GLU A 316 -23.70 7.05 -12.42
N GLY A 317 -22.92 6.49 -11.51
CA GLY A 317 -21.98 5.40 -11.75
C GLY A 317 -20.64 5.92 -12.28
N PRO A 318 -19.53 5.26 -11.94
CA PRO A 318 -18.20 5.63 -12.42
C PRO A 318 -18.00 5.14 -13.86
N PRO A 319 -17.10 5.75 -14.65
CA PRO A 319 -16.83 5.34 -16.03
C PRO A 319 -16.20 3.94 -16.14
N ARG A 320 -15.50 3.52 -15.11
CA ARG A 320 -14.80 2.22 -15.01
C ARG A 320 -14.86 1.67 -13.59
N ARG A 321 -14.61 0.39 -13.42
CA ARG A 321 -14.61 -0.26 -12.11
C ARG A 321 -13.43 -1.19 -11.96
N ARG A 322 -12.83 -1.18 -10.78
CA ARG A 322 -11.81 -2.16 -10.41
C ARG A 322 -12.43 -3.55 -10.29
N VAL A 323 -11.78 -4.53 -10.91
CA VAL A 323 -12.19 -5.94 -10.92
C VAL A 323 -11.03 -6.85 -10.62
N GLY A 324 -11.33 -7.99 -10.03
CA GLY A 324 -10.41 -9.14 -9.98
C GLY A 324 -10.68 -10.08 -11.16
N MET A 325 -9.64 -10.80 -11.58
CA MET A 325 -9.77 -11.80 -12.65
C MET A 325 -8.82 -12.96 -12.45
N ILE A 326 -9.23 -14.13 -12.92
CA ILE A 326 -8.37 -15.31 -13.11
C ILE A 326 -8.01 -15.36 -14.59
N VAL A 327 -6.71 -15.40 -14.88
CA VAL A 327 -6.16 -15.37 -16.25
C VAL A 327 -5.61 -16.74 -16.58
N GLU A 328 -6.02 -17.30 -17.73
CA GLU A 328 -5.47 -18.55 -18.23
C GLU A 328 -4.08 -18.34 -18.87
N GLY A 329 -3.27 -19.39 -18.92
CA GLY A 329 -1.96 -19.36 -19.58
C GLY A 329 -0.88 -18.59 -18.80
N ALA A 330 -0.26 -17.58 -19.40
CA ALA A 330 0.80 -16.81 -18.76
C ALA A 330 0.24 -15.69 -17.87
N PRO A 331 0.93 -15.34 -16.73
CA PRO A 331 0.44 -14.30 -15.83
C PRO A 331 0.42 -12.93 -16.52
N ALA A 332 -0.71 -12.24 -16.42
CA ALA A 332 -0.83 -10.84 -16.82
C ALA A 332 -0.05 -9.94 -15.86
N ARG A 333 0.52 -8.86 -16.38
CA ARG A 333 1.26 -7.86 -15.58
C ARG A 333 0.62 -6.50 -15.78
N GLN A 334 1.04 -5.54 -14.97
CA GLN A 334 0.60 -4.15 -15.10
C GLN A 334 0.65 -3.67 -16.55
N HIS A 335 -0.35 -2.91 -16.97
CA HIS A 335 -0.57 -2.37 -18.32
C HIS A 335 -1.00 -3.40 -19.39
N ALA A 336 -1.16 -4.68 -19.06
CA ALA A 336 -1.76 -5.65 -19.99
C ALA A 336 -3.19 -5.20 -20.33
N LYS A 337 -3.50 -5.09 -21.61
CA LYS A 337 -4.80 -4.61 -22.09
C LYS A 337 -5.88 -5.68 -21.91
N ILE A 338 -7.10 -5.24 -21.60
CA ILE A 338 -8.27 -6.09 -21.41
C ILE A 338 -9.25 -5.79 -22.54
N PHE A 339 -9.76 -6.82 -23.20
CA PHE A 339 -10.64 -6.72 -24.38
C PHE A 339 -11.92 -7.51 -24.19
N ALA A 340 -12.97 -7.09 -24.89
CA ALA A 340 -14.17 -7.88 -25.07
C ALA A 340 -13.89 -9.06 -26.02
N PRO A 341 -14.31 -10.30 -25.70
CA PRO A 341 -13.99 -11.48 -26.49
C PRO A 341 -14.53 -11.41 -27.92
N ASP A 342 -15.78 -10.99 -28.09
CA ASP A 342 -16.49 -11.05 -29.38
C ASP A 342 -16.14 -9.90 -30.31
N SER A 343 -16.17 -8.65 -29.79
CA SER A 343 -15.94 -7.44 -30.60
C SER A 343 -14.47 -7.05 -30.70
N GLY A 344 -13.64 -7.53 -29.75
CA GLY A 344 -12.26 -7.10 -29.64
C GLY A 344 -12.06 -5.67 -29.12
N ASP A 345 -13.11 -5.05 -28.60
CA ASP A 345 -13.08 -3.69 -28.06
C ASP A 345 -12.18 -3.60 -26.81
N LEU A 346 -11.42 -2.54 -26.72
CA LEU A 346 -10.62 -2.25 -25.53
C LEU A 346 -11.54 -1.88 -24.36
N LEU A 347 -11.53 -2.71 -23.32
CA LEU A 347 -12.32 -2.51 -22.10
C LEU A 347 -11.54 -1.80 -20.99
N GLY A 348 -10.21 -1.99 -20.95
CA GLY A 348 -9.39 -1.45 -19.88
C GLY A 348 -8.00 -2.05 -19.81
N ALA A 349 -7.42 -2.06 -18.61
CA ALA A 349 -6.07 -2.59 -18.39
C ALA A 349 -5.91 -3.22 -17.00
N VAL A 350 -4.99 -4.17 -16.92
CA VAL A 350 -4.50 -4.78 -15.67
C VAL A 350 -3.63 -3.76 -14.93
N THR A 351 -3.80 -3.68 -13.62
CA THR A 351 -3.00 -2.83 -12.74
C THR A 351 -2.04 -3.62 -11.88
N SER A 352 -2.41 -4.85 -11.48
CA SER A 352 -1.58 -5.78 -10.73
C SER A 352 -1.88 -7.20 -11.15
N GLY A 353 -0.86 -8.07 -11.19
CA GLY A 353 -1.09 -9.49 -11.52
C GLY A 353 0.12 -10.36 -11.23
N ILE A 354 -0.15 -11.56 -10.69
CA ILE A 354 0.85 -12.56 -10.29
C ILE A 354 0.29 -13.98 -10.46
N PRO A 355 1.17 -15.00 -10.51
CA PRO A 355 0.77 -16.35 -10.14
C PRO A 355 0.48 -16.39 -8.63
N SER A 356 -0.72 -16.82 -8.24
CA SER A 356 -1.08 -17.02 -6.83
C SER A 356 -0.51 -18.33 -6.33
N PRO A 357 0.36 -18.32 -5.31
CA PRO A 357 0.88 -19.57 -4.73
C PRO A 357 -0.21 -20.38 -4.05
N THR A 358 -1.19 -19.71 -3.39
CA THR A 358 -2.29 -20.38 -2.69
C THR A 358 -3.27 -21.03 -3.65
N LEU A 359 -3.67 -20.33 -4.72
CA LEU A 359 -4.68 -20.83 -5.66
C LEU A 359 -4.10 -21.65 -6.81
N GLN A 360 -2.77 -21.58 -7.03
CA GLN A 360 -2.08 -22.16 -8.18
C GLN A 360 -2.69 -21.71 -9.52
N LYS A 361 -3.16 -20.47 -9.56
CA LYS A 361 -3.76 -19.79 -10.71
C LYS A 361 -3.15 -18.42 -10.88
N ASN A 362 -3.18 -17.90 -12.11
CA ASN A 362 -2.79 -16.50 -12.33
C ASN A 362 -3.98 -15.61 -11.97
N ILE A 363 -3.77 -14.73 -11.00
CA ILE A 363 -4.74 -13.71 -10.58
C ILE A 363 -4.28 -12.34 -11.03
N ALA A 364 -5.21 -11.46 -11.32
CA ALA A 364 -4.93 -10.07 -11.65
C ALA A 364 -6.04 -9.16 -11.16
N MET A 365 -5.67 -7.90 -10.88
CA MET A 365 -6.60 -6.79 -10.72
C MET A 365 -6.45 -5.82 -11.88
N GLY A 366 -7.50 -5.10 -12.20
CA GLY A 366 -7.48 -4.09 -13.24
C GLY A 366 -8.77 -3.30 -13.27
N TYR A 367 -8.86 -2.37 -14.19
CA TYR A 367 -10.08 -1.60 -14.43
C TYR A 367 -10.70 -1.99 -15.76
N VAL A 368 -12.03 -2.10 -15.76
CA VAL A 368 -12.83 -2.31 -16.97
C VAL A 368 -13.93 -1.25 -17.06
N LYS A 369 -14.35 -0.91 -18.27
CA LYS A 369 -15.49 -0.02 -18.53
C LYS A 369 -16.69 -0.44 -17.69
N ASN A 370 -17.41 0.54 -17.15
CA ASN A 370 -18.64 0.27 -16.41
C ASN A 370 -19.62 -0.54 -17.28
N GLY A 371 -20.33 -1.48 -16.66
CA GLY A 371 -21.17 -2.46 -17.36
C GLY A 371 -20.49 -3.82 -17.56
N TRP A 372 -19.17 -3.86 -17.67
CA TRP A 372 -18.40 -5.12 -17.84
C TRP A 372 -17.93 -5.79 -16.53
N HIS A 373 -18.18 -5.18 -15.37
CA HIS A 373 -17.60 -5.58 -14.08
C HIS A 373 -18.33 -6.73 -13.35
N LYS A 374 -19.29 -7.40 -13.99
CA LYS A 374 -20.06 -8.47 -13.34
C LYS A 374 -19.22 -9.73 -13.16
N LYS A 375 -19.39 -10.41 -12.00
CA LYS A 375 -18.80 -11.72 -11.73
C LYS A 375 -19.13 -12.71 -12.86
N GLY A 376 -18.13 -13.47 -13.29
CA GLY A 376 -18.27 -14.48 -14.33
C GLY A 376 -18.22 -13.94 -15.76
N THR A 377 -18.08 -12.61 -15.96
CA THR A 377 -17.89 -12.04 -17.28
C THR A 377 -16.56 -12.55 -17.87
N GLU A 378 -16.61 -13.10 -19.06
CA GLU A 378 -15.43 -13.48 -19.81
C GLU A 378 -14.82 -12.26 -20.50
N VAL A 379 -13.52 -12.15 -20.48
CA VAL A 379 -12.72 -11.11 -21.13
C VAL A 379 -11.45 -11.73 -21.70
N GLU A 380 -10.76 -11.00 -22.55
CA GLU A 380 -9.42 -11.39 -23.04
C GLU A 380 -8.38 -10.42 -22.51
N VAL A 381 -7.24 -10.96 -22.06
CA VAL A 381 -6.09 -10.16 -21.60
C VAL A 381 -4.91 -10.37 -22.52
N GLU A 382 -4.32 -9.28 -23.00
CA GLU A 382 -3.15 -9.34 -23.89
C GLU A 382 -1.87 -9.57 -23.08
N VAL A 383 -1.26 -10.75 -23.26
CA VAL A 383 0.02 -11.10 -22.64
C VAL A 383 1.00 -11.51 -23.72
N ARG A 384 2.14 -10.82 -23.83
CA ARG A 384 3.18 -11.09 -24.85
C ARG A 384 2.60 -11.14 -26.27
N ASN A 385 1.75 -10.16 -26.63
CA ASN A 385 1.06 -10.04 -27.92
C ASN A 385 0.11 -11.22 -28.26
N ARG A 386 -0.35 -11.95 -27.24
CA ARG A 386 -1.36 -13.00 -27.38
C ARG A 386 -2.51 -12.71 -26.45
N ARG A 387 -3.73 -12.83 -26.93
CA ARG A 387 -4.92 -12.75 -26.11
C ARG A 387 -5.15 -14.06 -25.38
N GLN A 388 -5.33 -13.98 -24.09
CA GLN A 388 -5.60 -15.10 -23.19
C GLN A 388 -6.95 -14.90 -22.55
N LYS A 389 -7.69 -15.98 -22.40
CA LYS A 389 -8.97 -15.94 -21.68
C LYS A 389 -8.79 -15.55 -20.22
N ALA A 390 -9.70 -14.75 -19.72
CA ALA A 390 -9.80 -14.43 -18.31
C ALA A 390 -11.26 -14.34 -17.89
N VAL A 391 -11.53 -14.65 -16.63
CA VAL A 391 -12.87 -14.59 -16.05
C VAL A 391 -12.86 -13.66 -14.86
N LEU A 392 -13.78 -12.69 -14.86
CA LEU A 392 -13.90 -11.75 -13.76
C LEU A 392 -14.38 -12.46 -12.50
N THR A 393 -13.61 -12.27 -11.43
CA THR A 393 -13.76 -12.99 -10.16
C THR A 393 -13.88 -11.98 -9.01
N PRO A 394 -14.74 -12.25 -8.01
CA PRO A 394 -14.80 -11.40 -6.83
C PRO A 394 -13.48 -11.31 -6.10
N MET A 395 -13.23 -10.17 -5.48
CA MET A 395 -12.15 -9.97 -4.52
C MET A 395 -12.73 -9.86 -3.10
N PRO A 396 -12.02 -10.32 -2.07
CA PRO A 396 -10.69 -10.96 -2.11
C PRO A 396 -10.70 -12.31 -2.83
N PHE A 397 -9.57 -12.71 -3.45
CA PHE A 397 -9.44 -13.99 -4.15
C PHE A 397 -9.42 -15.18 -3.19
N ILE A 398 -8.93 -14.97 -1.98
CA ILE A 398 -8.96 -15.92 -0.86
C ILE A 398 -9.76 -15.32 0.28
N LYS A 399 -10.41 -16.18 1.08
CA LYS A 399 -11.15 -15.72 2.28
C LYS A 399 -10.17 -15.15 3.30
N PRO A 400 -10.35 -13.89 3.76
CA PRO A 400 -9.52 -13.32 4.81
C PRO A 400 -9.71 -14.07 6.14
N ASN A 401 -8.63 -14.14 6.91
CA ASN A 401 -8.56 -14.88 8.16
C ASN A 401 -8.35 -13.95 9.39
N TYR A 402 -9.06 -12.82 9.41
CA TYR A 402 -8.94 -11.83 10.48
C TYR A 402 -9.65 -12.26 11.76
N TRP A 403 -8.99 -12.04 12.90
CA TRP A 403 -9.61 -12.26 14.21
C TRP A 403 -10.63 -11.14 14.52
N ARG A 404 -11.87 -11.54 14.72
CA ARG A 404 -12.96 -10.58 15.01
C ARG A 404 -13.59 -10.76 16.40
N GLY A 405 -13.02 -11.67 17.21
CA GLY A 405 -13.54 -12.07 18.51
C GLY A 405 -14.43 -13.31 18.47
#